data_314b197ed1c8d445985963d3c0cf5c0b
#
_entry.id   314b197ed1c8d445985963d3c0cf5c0b
#
_cell.length_a   1.000
_cell.length_b   1.000
_cell.length_c   1.000
_cell.angle_alpha   90.00
_cell.angle_beta   90.00
_cell.angle_gamma   90.00
#
_symmetry.space_group_name_H-M   'P 1'
#
loop_
_entity.id
_entity.type
_entity.pdbx_description
1 polymer ?
#
loop_
_entity_poly.entity_id
_entity_poly.type
_entity_poly.pdbx_seq_one_letter_code
_entity_poly.pdbx_strand_id
1 'polypeptide(L)'
;MSKVVVIYHSGYGHTQRVAQFVSDGAGAELIAIDADGNLTDENWASLDDADAIIMLSPTYMRMASWQFKKFADATSKKWFTSAWKDKVAGGFTCSASPSGDKLSTLQYFITLAMQQGMIWVGQPALSDGIINRIGSNSGVMAQVGAQDPASAIPQGDLDTAAAYGKRVAEVTAKLRG
;
A
#
# COMPACT_ATOMS: atom_id res chain seq x y z
N MET A 1 -11.67 -11.62 -13.96
CA MET A 1 -11.49 -10.47 -13.03
C MET A 1 -10.00 -10.32 -12.76
N SER A 2 -9.48 -9.11 -12.75
CA SER A 2 -8.07 -8.86 -12.44
C SER A 2 -7.78 -9.24 -10.99
N LYS A 3 -6.66 -9.90 -10.72
CA LYS A 3 -6.21 -10.27 -9.38
C LYS A 3 -5.44 -9.11 -8.76
N VAL A 4 -5.94 -8.58 -7.65
CA VAL A 4 -5.28 -7.54 -6.85
C VAL A 4 -4.79 -8.13 -5.54
N VAL A 5 -3.57 -7.77 -5.15
CA VAL A 5 -2.98 -8.15 -3.86
C VAL A 5 -2.63 -6.88 -3.08
N VAL A 6 -2.97 -6.87 -1.80
CA VAL A 6 -2.54 -5.86 -0.83
C VAL A 6 -1.48 -6.47 0.05
N ILE A 7 -0.24 -5.96 -0.04
CA ILE A 7 0.87 -6.39 0.82
C ILE A 7 1.16 -5.33 1.89
N TYR A 8 1.22 -5.72 3.16
CA TYR A 8 1.43 -4.75 4.23
C TYR A 8 2.30 -5.27 5.37
N HIS A 9 2.99 -4.34 6.06
CA HIS A 9 3.50 -4.54 7.41
C HIS A 9 2.74 -3.63 8.40
N SER A 10 2.52 -4.11 9.63
CA SER A 10 1.88 -3.34 10.68
C SER A 10 2.48 -3.67 12.05
N GLY A 11 3.16 -2.70 12.68
CA GLY A 11 3.74 -2.88 14.02
C GLY A 11 2.74 -2.69 15.16
N TYR A 12 1.73 -1.82 14.98
CA TYR A 12 0.76 -1.45 16.03
C TYR A 12 -0.71 -1.68 15.62
N GLY A 13 -0.96 -2.40 14.53
CA GLY A 13 -2.31 -2.68 14.04
C GLY A 13 -2.92 -1.59 13.16
N HIS A 14 -2.38 -0.38 13.12
CA HIS A 14 -2.94 0.74 12.35
C HIS A 14 -2.93 0.46 10.84
N THR A 15 -1.76 0.09 10.29
CA THR A 15 -1.64 -0.24 8.87
C THR A 15 -2.49 -1.47 8.51
N GLN A 16 -2.58 -2.47 9.39
CA GLN A 16 -3.44 -3.64 9.19
C GLN A 16 -4.90 -3.23 9.01
N ARG A 17 -5.43 -2.34 9.88
CA ARG A 17 -6.81 -1.88 9.76
C ARG A 17 -7.06 -1.18 8.43
N VAL A 18 -6.15 -0.31 8.02
CA VAL A 18 -6.30 0.37 6.71
C VAL A 18 -6.15 -0.61 5.56
N ALA A 19 -5.23 -1.58 5.65
CA ALA A 19 -5.05 -2.61 4.64
C ALA A 19 -6.33 -3.41 4.39
N GLN A 20 -7.11 -3.66 5.44
CA GLN A 20 -8.44 -4.28 5.30
C GLN A 20 -9.38 -3.42 4.44
N PHE A 21 -9.45 -2.10 4.69
CA PHE A 21 -10.32 -1.21 3.90
C PHE A 21 -9.86 -1.08 2.44
N VAL A 22 -8.55 -1.02 2.20
CA VAL A 22 -8.00 -1.05 0.83
C VAL A 22 -8.36 -2.36 0.14
N SER A 23 -8.19 -3.49 0.84
CA SER A 23 -8.51 -4.83 0.33
C SER A 23 -10.00 -4.98 0.02
N ASP A 24 -10.88 -4.56 0.93
CA ASP A 24 -12.34 -4.60 0.75
C ASP A 24 -12.75 -3.76 -0.47
N GLY A 25 -12.20 -2.56 -0.61
CA GLY A 25 -12.46 -1.68 -1.74
C GLY A 25 -11.98 -2.24 -3.09
N ALA A 26 -10.88 -2.94 -3.10
CA ALA A 26 -10.28 -3.53 -4.30
C ALA A 26 -10.82 -4.94 -4.62
N GLY A 27 -11.51 -5.61 -3.70
CA GLY A 27 -11.78 -7.04 -3.78
C GLY A 27 -10.47 -7.86 -3.80
N ALA A 28 -9.47 -7.44 -3.01
CA ALA A 28 -8.10 -7.93 -3.09
C ALA A 28 -7.79 -9.01 -2.05
N GLU A 29 -6.84 -9.86 -2.37
CA GLU A 29 -6.17 -10.71 -1.39
C GLU A 29 -5.29 -9.86 -0.47
N LEU A 30 -5.32 -10.15 0.84
CA LEU A 30 -4.57 -9.42 1.85
C LEU A 30 -3.41 -10.27 2.38
N ILE A 31 -2.17 -9.78 2.21
CA ILE A 31 -0.95 -10.47 2.63
C ILE A 31 -0.21 -9.64 3.68
N ALA A 32 0.04 -10.23 4.84
CA ALA A 32 0.84 -9.62 5.89
C ALA A 32 2.33 -10.02 5.76
N ILE A 33 3.21 -9.04 5.83
CA ILE A 33 4.64 -9.26 6.10
C ILE A 33 4.76 -9.55 7.59
N ASP A 34 5.40 -10.65 7.96
CA ASP A 34 5.54 -11.05 9.35
C ASP A 34 6.44 -10.11 10.17
N ALA A 35 6.54 -10.34 11.48
CA ALA A 35 7.35 -9.53 12.39
C ALA A 35 8.84 -9.54 12.04
N ASP A 36 9.30 -10.58 11.36
CA ASP A 36 10.69 -10.75 10.93
C ASP A 36 10.93 -10.30 9.47
N GLY A 37 9.90 -9.73 8.82
CA GLY A 37 9.96 -9.22 7.45
C GLY A 37 9.95 -10.30 6.38
N ASN A 38 9.38 -11.50 6.68
CA ASN A 38 9.30 -12.61 5.74
C ASN A 38 7.90 -12.78 5.17
N LEU A 39 7.83 -13.52 4.07
CA LEU A 39 6.61 -14.05 3.45
C LEU A 39 6.76 -15.55 3.27
N THR A 40 5.63 -16.26 3.24
CA THR A 40 5.59 -17.68 2.84
C THR A 40 5.75 -17.82 1.33
N ASP A 41 6.06 -19.02 0.85
CA ASP A 41 6.16 -19.30 -0.58
C ASP A 41 4.82 -19.10 -1.30
N GLU A 42 3.70 -19.38 -0.64
CA GLU A 42 2.35 -19.13 -1.16
C GLU A 42 2.10 -17.62 -1.33
N ASN A 43 2.54 -16.80 -0.39
CA ASN A 43 2.44 -15.34 -0.49
C ASN A 43 3.25 -14.80 -1.68
N TRP A 44 4.46 -15.31 -1.89
CA TRP A 44 5.27 -14.96 -3.05
C TRP A 44 4.62 -15.38 -4.37
N ALA A 45 4.04 -16.59 -4.42
CA ALA A 45 3.31 -17.06 -5.60
C ALA A 45 2.09 -16.18 -5.90
N SER A 46 1.36 -15.76 -4.85
CA SER A 46 0.21 -14.86 -4.99
C SER A 46 0.60 -13.50 -5.57
N LEU A 47 1.72 -12.91 -5.10
CA LEU A 47 2.27 -11.66 -5.64
C LEU A 47 2.71 -11.80 -7.09
N ASP A 48 3.30 -12.95 -7.46
CA ASP A 48 3.72 -13.21 -8.84
C ASP A 48 2.53 -13.36 -9.80
N ASP A 49 1.44 -13.93 -9.34
CA ASP A 49 0.21 -14.13 -10.12
C ASP A 49 -0.70 -12.88 -10.16
N ALA A 50 -0.45 -11.88 -9.31
CA ALA A 50 -1.25 -10.67 -9.25
C ALA A 50 -1.08 -9.79 -10.50
N ASP A 51 -2.18 -9.13 -10.92
CA ASP A 51 -2.18 -8.06 -11.93
C ASP A 51 -1.84 -6.70 -11.32
N ALA A 52 -2.14 -6.52 -10.02
CA ALA A 52 -1.83 -5.33 -9.26
C ALA A 52 -1.35 -5.65 -7.85
N ILE A 53 -0.41 -4.83 -7.35
CA ILE A 53 0.13 -4.93 -5.99
C ILE A 53 0.01 -3.56 -5.32
N ILE A 54 -0.75 -3.48 -4.22
CA ILE A 54 -0.86 -2.28 -3.39
C ILE A 54 0.03 -2.44 -2.17
N MET A 55 0.99 -1.55 -1.99
CA MET A 55 2.03 -1.61 -0.97
C MET A 55 1.68 -0.74 0.23
N LEU A 56 1.67 -1.31 1.44
CA LEU A 56 1.37 -0.59 2.67
C LEU A 56 2.46 -0.81 3.73
N SER A 57 2.89 0.27 4.35
CA SER A 57 3.77 0.26 5.52
C SER A 57 3.49 1.48 6.39
N PRO A 58 3.65 1.39 7.72
CA PRO A 58 3.72 2.59 8.52
C PRO A 58 4.96 3.40 8.14
N THR A 59 4.92 4.72 8.37
CA THR A 59 6.12 5.56 8.32
C THR A 59 6.78 5.57 9.69
N TYR A 60 7.90 4.87 9.83
CA TYR A 60 8.76 4.87 11.00
C TYR A 60 10.08 5.58 10.66
N MET A 61 10.51 6.51 11.53
CA MET A 61 11.74 7.29 11.29
C MET A 61 11.82 7.83 9.85
N ARG A 62 10.69 8.37 9.36
CA ARG A 62 10.53 9.04 8.04
C ARG A 62 10.57 8.11 6.83
N MET A 63 10.51 6.78 7.02
CA MET A 63 10.58 5.80 5.93
C MET A 63 9.66 4.59 6.21
N ALA A 64 9.50 3.71 5.24
CA ALA A 64 8.85 2.42 5.43
C ALA A 64 9.55 1.62 6.55
N SER A 65 8.80 0.79 7.26
CA SER A 65 9.35 -0.08 8.30
C SER A 65 10.47 -0.97 7.76
N TRP A 66 11.39 -1.39 8.63
CA TRP A 66 12.49 -2.28 8.23
C TRP A 66 11.99 -3.64 7.72
N GLN A 67 10.86 -4.12 8.22
CA GLN A 67 10.22 -5.35 7.74
C GLN A 67 9.78 -5.21 6.28
N PHE A 68 9.15 -4.07 5.94
CA PHE A 68 8.82 -3.76 4.56
C PHE A 68 10.07 -3.60 3.69
N LYS A 69 11.13 -2.99 4.23
CA LYS A 69 12.40 -2.85 3.51
C LYS A 69 13.04 -4.21 3.22
N LYS A 70 13.00 -5.16 4.16
CA LYS A 70 13.49 -6.52 3.95
C LYS A 70 12.70 -7.24 2.83
N PHE A 71 11.35 -7.11 2.85
CA PHE A 71 10.52 -7.59 1.76
C PHE A 71 10.93 -6.95 0.43
N ALA A 72 11.09 -5.61 0.38
CA ALA A 72 11.48 -4.90 -0.83
C ALA A 72 12.83 -5.39 -1.38
N ASP A 73 13.83 -5.63 -0.52
CA ASP A 73 15.13 -6.17 -0.94
C ASP A 73 15.00 -7.59 -1.52
N ALA A 74 14.12 -8.42 -0.94
CA ALA A 74 13.86 -9.77 -1.45
C ALA A 74 13.22 -9.76 -2.85
N THR A 75 12.53 -8.67 -3.25
CA THR A 75 11.97 -8.53 -4.62
C THR A 75 13.03 -8.40 -5.70
N SER A 76 14.32 -8.27 -5.36
CA SER A 76 15.43 -8.24 -6.33
C SER A 76 15.42 -9.43 -7.29
N LYS A 77 15.02 -10.61 -6.80
CA LYS A 77 14.87 -11.81 -7.65
C LYS A 77 13.79 -11.64 -8.73
N LYS A 78 12.71 -10.91 -8.42
CA LYS A 78 11.62 -10.61 -9.35
C LYS A 78 12.04 -9.57 -10.39
N TRP A 79 12.83 -8.58 -9.96
CA TRP A 79 13.41 -7.58 -10.85
C TRP A 79 14.32 -8.20 -11.91
N PHE A 80 15.21 -9.12 -11.53
CA PHE A 80 16.12 -9.79 -12.47
C PHE A 80 15.41 -10.54 -13.58
N THR A 81 14.20 -11.04 -13.32
CA THR A 81 13.39 -11.79 -14.30
C THR A 81 12.30 -10.94 -14.94
N SER A 82 12.20 -9.66 -14.57
CA SER A 82 11.10 -8.76 -14.98
C SER A 82 9.71 -9.31 -14.65
N ALA A 83 9.59 -10.10 -13.58
CA ALA A 83 8.35 -10.83 -13.24
C ALA A 83 7.17 -9.90 -12.91
N TRP A 84 7.46 -8.67 -12.43
CA TRP A 84 6.42 -7.70 -12.06
C TRP A 84 6.27 -6.57 -13.07
N LYS A 85 6.98 -6.63 -14.21
CA LYS A 85 6.83 -5.66 -15.29
C LYS A 85 5.38 -5.56 -15.73
N ASP A 86 4.92 -4.33 -15.95
CA ASP A 86 3.57 -3.96 -16.40
C ASP A 86 2.43 -4.32 -15.43
N LYS A 87 2.72 -4.80 -14.20
CA LYS A 87 1.72 -4.87 -13.13
C LYS A 87 1.39 -3.46 -12.66
N VAL A 88 0.15 -3.28 -12.18
CA VAL A 88 -0.27 -2.02 -11.55
C VAL A 88 0.25 -1.95 -10.12
N ALA A 89 0.68 -0.77 -9.69
CA ALA A 89 1.12 -0.51 -8.32
C ALA A 89 0.36 0.64 -7.67
N GLY A 90 0.16 0.55 -6.39
CA GLY A 90 -0.37 1.61 -5.56
C GLY A 90 0.28 1.61 -4.17
N GLY A 91 0.00 2.63 -3.36
CA GLY A 91 0.60 2.67 -2.03
C GLY A 91 -0.17 3.50 -1.02
N PHE A 92 0.01 3.09 0.24
CA PHE A 92 -0.57 3.72 1.42
C PHE A 92 0.43 3.74 2.57
N THR A 93 0.38 4.79 3.39
CA THR A 93 1.14 4.86 4.63
C THR A 93 0.38 5.60 5.74
N CYS A 94 0.77 5.35 6.99
CA CYS A 94 0.25 6.07 8.15
C CYS A 94 1.37 6.47 9.12
N SER A 95 1.13 7.51 9.90
CA SER A 95 2.01 7.95 10.99
C SER A 95 1.22 8.71 12.05
N ALA A 96 1.86 8.94 13.21
CA ALA A 96 1.23 9.68 14.32
C ALA A 96 1.10 11.18 14.03
N SER A 97 2.04 11.77 13.31
CA SER A 97 2.03 13.21 13.02
C SER A 97 1.25 13.52 11.73
N PRO A 98 0.59 14.69 11.62
CA PRO A 98 -0.16 15.08 10.42
C PRO A 98 0.66 15.03 9.14
N SER A 99 1.86 15.61 9.09
CA SER A 99 2.81 15.45 8.00
C SER A 99 3.55 14.12 8.13
N GLY A 100 4.29 13.95 9.24
CA GLY A 100 5.10 12.76 9.57
C GLY A 100 6.12 12.40 8.50
N ASP A 101 6.36 13.30 7.54
CA ASP A 101 7.15 13.03 6.31
C ASP A 101 6.69 11.75 5.59
N LYS A 102 5.39 11.47 5.65
CA LYS A 102 4.76 10.31 5.01
C LYS A 102 5.04 10.22 3.50
N LEU A 103 5.26 11.37 2.86
CA LEU A 103 5.59 11.42 1.45
C LEU A 103 6.86 10.63 1.13
N SER A 104 7.86 10.61 2.02
CA SER A 104 9.09 9.82 1.84
C SER A 104 8.81 8.34 1.65
N THR A 105 7.86 7.78 2.45
CA THR A 105 7.44 6.38 2.32
C THR A 105 6.74 6.13 0.98
N LEU A 106 5.84 7.02 0.56
CA LEU A 106 5.18 6.90 -0.75
C LEU A 106 6.16 7.02 -1.92
N GLN A 107 7.12 7.95 -1.84
CA GLN A 107 8.18 8.08 -2.85
C GLN A 107 9.05 6.84 -2.93
N TYR A 108 9.34 6.21 -1.78
CA TYR A 108 10.03 4.93 -1.76
C TYR A 108 9.24 3.84 -2.49
N PHE A 109 7.92 3.72 -2.26
CA PHE A 109 7.08 2.77 -2.98
C PHE A 109 7.02 3.04 -4.48
N ILE A 110 6.89 4.32 -4.87
CA ILE A 110 6.93 4.72 -6.28
C ILE A 110 8.26 4.30 -6.92
N THR A 111 9.39 4.59 -6.27
CA THR A 111 10.72 4.23 -6.78
C THR A 111 10.88 2.71 -6.91
N LEU A 112 10.41 1.94 -5.91
CA LEU A 112 10.41 0.48 -5.97
C LEU A 112 9.55 -0.04 -7.12
N ALA A 113 8.34 0.50 -7.28
CA ALA A 113 7.45 0.16 -8.38
C ALA A 113 8.09 0.45 -9.75
N MET A 114 8.71 1.63 -9.90
CA MET A 114 9.42 2.01 -11.14
C MET A 114 10.58 1.06 -11.43
N GLN A 115 11.37 0.69 -10.42
CA GLN A 115 12.46 -0.28 -10.59
C GLN A 115 11.95 -1.64 -11.06
N GLN A 116 10.78 -2.07 -10.57
CA GLN A 116 10.14 -3.33 -10.98
C GLN A 116 9.45 -3.22 -12.36
N GLY A 117 9.42 -2.03 -12.98
CA GLY A 117 8.72 -1.80 -14.26
C GLY A 117 7.21 -1.75 -14.13
N MET A 118 6.68 -1.44 -12.93
CA MET A 118 5.24 -1.38 -12.65
C MET A 118 4.67 -0.01 -13.03
N ILE A 119 3.33 0.07 -13.12
CA ILE A 119 2.56 1.27 -13.46
C ILE A 119 1.93 1.82 -12.18
N TRP A 120 2.36 2.99 -11.72
CA TRP A 120 1.86 3.59 -10.48
C TRP A 120 0.51 4.29 -10.65
N VAL A 121 -0.41 4.07 -9.71
CA VAL A 121 -1.72 4.72 -9.63
C VAL A 121 -1.78 5.68 -8.45
N GLY A 122 -2.00 6.96 -8.73
CA GLY A 122 -2.19 7.99 -7.73
C GLY A 122 -3.63 8.08 -7.21
N GLN A 123 -3.82 8.90 -6.16
CA GLN A 123 -5.11 9.20 -5.53
C GLN A 123 -5.66 10.52 -6.08
N PRO A 124 -6.81 10.55 -6.77
CA PRO A 124 -7.31 11.74 -7.45
C PRO A 124 -8.29 12.59 -6.62
N ALA A 125 -8.79 12.08 -5.48
CA ALA A 125 -9.80 12.79 -4.72
C ALA A 125 -9.29 14.15 -4.21
N LEU A 126 -10.12 15.16 -4.35
CA LEU A 126 -9.87 16.46 -3.72
C LEU A 126 -9.96 16.32 -2.20
N SER A 127 -9.13 17.09 -1.50
CA SER A 127 -9.21 17.18 -0.04
C SER A 127 -10.40 18.07 0.34
N ASP A 128 -11.39 17.50 1.00
CA ASP A 128 -12.58 18.22 1.49
C ASP A 128 -12.64 18.31 3.03
N GLY A 129 -11.55 17.93 3.70
CA GLY A 129 -11.46 17.87 5.16
C GLY A 129 -11.93 16.53 5.76
N ILE A 130 -12.58 15.67 4.99
CA ILE A 130 -13.04 14.33 5.35
C ILE A 130 -12.35 13.30 4.46
N ILE A 131 -12.63 13.33 3.16
CA ILE A 131 -11.98 12.48 2.17
C ILE A 131 -10.64 13.10 1.77
N ASN A 132 -9.62 12.27 1.64
CA ASN A 132 -8.25 12.72 1.40
C ASN A 132 -7.83 13.87 2.34
N ARG A 133 -8.22 13.76 3.59
CA ARG A 133 -8.11 14.78 4.62
C ARG A 133 -6.68 15.36 4.74
N ILE A 134 -5.69 14.53 4.49
CA ILE A 134 -4.26 14.90 4.57
C ILE A 134 -3.76 15.54 3.26
N GLY A 135 -4.53 15.43 2.15
CA GLY A 135 -4.20 16.07 0.88
C GLY A 135 -3.08 15.36 0.11
N SER A 136 -3.06 14.03 0.11
CA SER A 136 -2.04 13.25 -0.60
C SER A 136 -2.55 12.70 -1.92
N ASN A 137 -1.86 13.00 -3.02
CA ASN A 137 -2.18 12.49 -4.36
C ASN A 137 -1.18 11.45 -4.88
N SER A 138 0.01 11.34 -4.29
CA SER A 138 1.02 10.32 -4.67
C SER A 138 0.64 8.91 -4.23
N GLY A 139 -0.36 8.77 -3.41
CA GLY A 139 -0.91 7.59 -2.76
C GLY A 139 -1.74 8.05 -1.58
N VAL A 140 -2.21 7.14 -0.74
CA VAL A 140 -3.07 7.51 0.39
C VAL A 140 -2.29 7.59 1.69
N MET A 141 -2.66 8.54 2.54
CA MET A 141 -2.09 8.73 3.87
C MET A 141 -3.19 8.71 4.92
N ALA A 142 -2.91 8.13 6.10
CA ALA A 142 -3.71 8.31 7.30
C ALA A 142 -2.87 8.84 8.45
N GLN A 143 -3.57 9.37 9.49
CA GLN A 143 -2.93 9.83 10.70
C GLN A 143 -3.70 9.33 11.92
N VAL A 144 -2.98 8.69 12.83
CA VAL A 144 -3.52 8.20 14.10
C VAL A 144 -2.40 8.24 15.14
N GLY A 145 -2.71 8.64 16.37
CA GLY A 145 -1.71 8.71 17.45
C GLY A 145 -1.03 7.37 17.69
N ALA A 146 0.27 7.39 18.01
CA ALA A 146 1.07 6.17 18.13
C ALA A 146 0.56 5.20 19.22
N GLN A 147 -0.05 5.74 20.27
CA GLN A 147 -0.62 4.96 21.38
C GLN A 147 -2.13 4.77 21.27
N ASP A 148 -2.77 5.36 20.25
CA ASP A 148 -4.20 5.21 20.05
C ASP A 148 -4.51 3.83 19.46
N PRO A 149 -5.67 3.24 19.76
CA PRO A 149 -6.07 1.99 19.16
C PRO A 149 -6.32 2.17 17.64
N ALA A 150 -6.21 1.10 16.87
CA ALA A 150 -6.48 1.14 15.43
C ALA A 150 -7.92 1.62 15.09
N SER A 151 -8.85 1.47 16.02
CA SER A 151 -10.23 1.99 15.90
C SER A 151 -10.31 3.53 15.92
N ALA A 152 -9.26 4.21 16.38
CA ALA A 152 -9.20 5.67 16.41
C ALA A 152 -8.80 6.30 15.06
N ILE A 153 -8.49 5.50 14.04
CA ILE A 153 -8.24 6.02 12.69
C ILE A 153 -9.52 6.72 12.20
N PRO A 154 -9.43 7.99 11.76
CA PRO A 154 -10.58 8.72 11.26
C PRO A 154 -11.31 7.97 10.13
N GLN A 155 -12.64 7.93 10.19
CA GLN A 155 -13.42 7.21 9.19
C GLN A 155 -13.14 7.73 7.77
N GLY A 156 -12.97 9.03 7.58
CA GLY A 156 -12.63 9.60 6.27
C GLY A 156 -11.30 9.11 5.70
N ASP A 157 -10.30 8.79 6.56
CA ASP A 157 -9.06 8.17 6.12
C ASP A 157 -9.30 6.72 5.66
N LEU A 158 -10.19 5.98 6.35
CA LEU A 158 -10.59 4.61 5.98
C LEU A 158 -11.41 4.59 4.69
N ASP A 159 -12.36 5.51 4.54
CA ASP A 159 -13.18 5.66 3.33
C ASP A 159 -12.31 6.02 2.12
N THR A 160 -11.32 6.91 2.32
CA THR A 160 -10.32 7.24 1.30
C THR A 160 -9.51 6.02 0.89
N ALA A 161 -9.11 5.20 1.86
CA ALA A 161 -8.37 3.96 1.61
C ALA A 161 -9.20 2.95 0.79
N ALA A 162 -10.47 2.75 1.13
CA ALA A 162 -11.37 1.87 0.39
C ALA A 162 -11.61 2.38 -1.05
N ALA A 163 -11.87 3.68 -1.22
CA ALA A 163 -12.04 4.30 -2.53
C ALA A 163 -10.78 4.17 -3.39
N TYR A 164 -9.60 4.28 -2.77
CA TYR A 164 -8.33 4.09 -3.47
C TYR A 164 -8.10 2.64 -3.90
N GLY A 165 -8.41 1.66 -3.05
CA GLY A 165 -8.36 0.24 -3.40
C GLY A 165 -9.24 -0.05 -4.63
N LYS A 166 -10.50 0.42 -4.61
CA LYS A 166 -11.42 0.32 -5.75
C LYS A 166 -10.84 0.94 -7.02
N ARG A 167 -10.25 2.14 -6.92
CA ARG A 167 -9.62 2.80 -8.07
C ARG A 167 -8.48 1.98 -8.67
N VAL A 168 -7.60 1.42 -7.84
CA VAL A 168 -6.50 0.58 -8.33
C VAL A 168 -7.04 -0.62 -9.09
N ALA A 169 -8.07 -1.30 -8.55
CA ALA A 169 -8.71 -2.43 -9.22
C ALA A 169 -9.35 -2.03 -10.57
N GLU A 170 -10.06 -0.88 -10.62
CA GLU A 170 -10.67 -0.36 -11.85
C GLU A 170 -9.62 -0.01 -12.92
N VAL A 171 -8.51 0.63 -12.53
CA VAL A 171 -7.40 0.95 -13.45
C VAL A 171 -6.77 -0.34 -13.96
N THR A 172 -6.56 -1.32 -13.09
CA THR A 172 -6.01 -2.63 -13.45
C THR A 172 -6.90 -3.33 -14.48
N ALA A 173 -8.22 -3.36 -14.24
CA ALA A 173 -9.16 -3.95 -15.18
C ALA A 173 -9.12 -3.29 -16.56
N LYS A 174 -9.01 -1.94 -16.62
CA LYS A 174 -8.91 -1.20 -17.89
C LYS A 174 -7.63 -1.48 -18.67
N LEU A 175 -6.52 -1.76 -17.97
CA LEU A 175 -5.24 -2.05 -18.61
C LEU A 175 -5.12 -3.50 -19.08
N ARG A 176 -5.91 -4.40 -18.49
CA ARG A 176 -5.89 -5.83 -18.81
C ARG A 176 -6.96 -6.26 -19.83
N GLY A 177 -7.93 -5.39 -20.07
CA GLY A 177 -9.02 -5.64 -20.97
C GLY A 177 -9.76 -5.55 -21.73
#